data_dd151c77d50f0970a63c136c6699dc01
#
_entry.id   dd151c77d50f0970a63c136c6699dc01
#
_cell.length_a   1.000
_cell.length_b   1.000
_cell.length_c   1.000
_cell.angle_alpha   90.00
_cell.angle_beta   90.00
_cell.angle_gamma   90.00
#
_symmetry.space_group_name_H-M   'P 1'
#
loop_
_entity.id
_entity.type
_entity.pdbx_description
1 polymer ?
#
loop_
_entity_poly.entity_id
_entity_poly.type
_entity_poly.pdbx_seq_one_letter_code
_entity_poly.pdbx_strand_id
1 'polypeptide(L)'
;MVRYSVEAEVPEKTSKARGSHLRVHFKHCREIAHYTKGMKVQKALKHLDDVLAFKAVIPFVKYTGGIGRKGMAKQVGKDGAKGAPGDKGRWPVKATAVYKDLLSNAVANAETKGLDVENLVISHAQVNRAPPGRRRTYRAHGRIGKYASQPAHIEIMLKEVPEGVEKADDEAAPVKITKKMAAQRRFVKTGAK
;
A
#
# COMPACT_ATOMS: atom_id res chain seq x y z
N MET A 1 2.25 -25.45 11.23
CA MET A 1 2.28 -24.79 9.91
C MET A 1 1.68 -23.40 10.03
N VAL A 2 2.32 -22.36 9.52
CA VAL A 2 1.81 -20.98 9.59
C VAL A 2 0.70 -20.82 8.55
N ARG A 3 -0.51 -20.46 8.99
CA ARG A 3 -1.63 -20.19 8.08
C ARG A 3 -1.61 -18.73 7.63
N TYR A 4 -1.73 -18.50 6.35
CA TYR A 4 -1.95 -17.19 5.73
C TYR A 4 -3.44 -17.01 5.42
N SER A 5 -3.91 -15.76 5.37
CA SER A 5 -5.32 -15.44 5.10
C SER A 5 -5.74 -15.71 3.65
N VAL A 6 -4.77 -15.74 2.74
CA VAL A 6 -4.97 -16.01 1.31
C VAL A 6 -3.94 -17.05 0.87
N GLU A 7 -4.34 -17.98 0.02
CA GLU A 7 -3.44 -18.89 -0.66
C GLU A 7 -2.88 -18.23 -1.93
N ALA A 8 -1.64 -18.55 -2.27
CA ALA A 8 -1.02 -18.04 -3.47
C ALA A 8 -1.55 -18.79 -4.70
N GLU A 9 -1.94 -18.08 -5.74
CA GLU A 9 -2.36 -18.66 -7.02
C GLU A 9 -1.27 -19.56 -7.63
N VAL A 10 -0.01 -19.08 -7.60
CA VAL A 10 1.16 -19.82 -8.06
C VAL A 10 2.21 -19.82 -6.95
N PRO A 11 2.32 -20.88 -6.13
CA PRO A 11 3.22 -20.92 -4.98
C PRO A 11 4.71 -20.78 -5.35
N GLU A 12 5.09 -21.28 -6.52
CA GLU A 12 6.47 -21.22 -7.02
C GLU A 12 6.92 -19.80 -7.31
N LYS A 13 6.04 -18.97 -7.92
CA LYS A 13 6.29 -17.56 -8.25
C LYS A 13 5.89 -16.58 -7.15
N THR A 14 5.71 -17.09 -5.93
CA THR A 14 5.24 -16.25 -4.81
C THR A 14 6.13 -16.44 -3.59
N SER A 15 6.58 -15.34 -3.03
CA SER A 15 7.26 -15.28 -1.73
C SER A 15 6.30 -14.78 -0.67
N LYS A 16 6.45 -15.25 0.56
CA LYS A 16 5.59 -14.93 1.70
C LYS A 16 6.41 -14.54 2.92
N ALA A 17 5.95 -13.52 3.66
CA ALA A 17 6.46 -13.18 4.97
C ALA A 17 5.34 -12.79 5.91
N ARG A 18 5.47 -13.13 7.19
CA ARG A 18 4.47 -12.82 8.21
C ARG A 18 5.15 -12.40 9.52
N GLY A 19 4.63 -11.32 10.11
CA GLY A 19 4.96 -10.89 11.46
C GLY A 19 3.75 -11.02 12.38
N SER A 20 3.90 -11.72 13.51
CA SER A 20 2.83 -11.94 14.49
C SER A 20 3.10 -11.16 15.77
N HIS A 21 2.03 -10.67 16.43
CA HIS A 21 2.10 -9.95 17.72
C HIS A 21 3.06 -8.76 17.74
N LEU A 22 3.19 -8.07 16.60
CA LEU A 22 4.10 -6.93 16.46
C LEU A 22 3.65 -5.77 17.37
N ARG A 23 4.58 -5.20 18.15
CA ARG A 23 4.31 -4.09 19.07
C ARG A 23 4.19 -2.73 18.35
N VAL A 24 3.38 -2.72 17.29
CA VAL A 24 3.06 -1.54 16.47
C VAL A 24 1.56 -1.37 16.34
N HIS A 25 1.10 -0.13 16.22
CA HIS A 25 -0.32 0.13 16.24
C HIS A 25 -1.00 -0.33 14.92
N PHE A 26 -2.03 -1.16 15.05
CA PHE A 26 -2.80 -1.73 13.94
C PHE A 26 -3.22 -0.69 12.88
N LYS A 27 -3.74 0.47 13.31
CA LYS A 27 -4.23 1.52 12.38
C LYS A 27 -3.12 2.00 11.45
N HIS A 28 -1.91 2.21 11.99
CA HIS A 28 -0.76 2.68 11.20
C HIS A 28 -0.29 1.63 10.21
N CYS A 29 -0.15 0.37 10.66
CA CYS A 29 0.25 -0.73 9.77
C CYS A 29 -0.76 -0.93 8.63
N ARG A 30 -2.06 -0.81 8.93
CA ARG A 30 -3.11 -0.95 7.90
C ARG A 30 -3.01 0.11 6.81
N GLU A 31 -2.73 1.36 7.17
CA GLU A 31 -2.57 2.42 6.17
C GLU A 31 -1.32 2.21 5.31
N ILE A 32 -0.21 1.77 5.90
CA ILE A 32 1.01 1.43 5.16
C ILE A 32 0.74 0.28 4.18
N ALA A 33 0.15 -0.82 4.66
CA ALA A 33 -0.18 -1.97 3.82
C ALA A 33 -1.15 -1.62 2.67
N HIS A 34 -2.14 -0.76 2.96
CA HIS A 34 -3.06 -0.29 1.94
C HIS A 34 -2.37 0.54 0.85
N TYR A 35 -1.44 1.37 1.23
CA TYR A 35 -0.68 2.21 0.31
C TYR A 35 0.27 1.38 -0.56
N THR A 36 1.04 0.48 0.06
CA THR A 36 2.07 -0.31 -0.63
C THR A 36 1.52 -1.45 -1.48
N LYS A 37 0.31 -1.94 -1.21
CA LYS A 37 -0.29 -3.03 -1.98
C LYS A 37 -0.42 -2.68 -3.47
N GLY A 38 0.12 -3.54 -4.34
CA GLY A 38 0.13 -3.36 -5.80
C GLY A 38 1.34 -2.57 -6.34
N MET A 39 2.30 -2.19 -5.48
CA MET A 39 3.53 -1.53 -5.92
C MET A 39 4.63 -2.54 -6.23
N LYS A 40 5.55 -2.20 -7.14
CA LYS A 40 6.84 -2.89 -7.25
C LYS A 40 7.61 -2.75 -5.93
N VAL A 41 8.28 -3.82 -5.51
CA VAL A 41 8.94 -3.90 -4.20
C VAL A 41 10.01 -2.83 -4.03
N GLN A 42 10.85 -2.61 -5.03
CA GLN A 42 11.88 -1.57 -5.01
C GLN A 42 11.30 -0.17 -4.80
N LYS A 43 10.19 0.16 -5.50
CA LYS A 43 9.48 1.44 -5.32
C LYS A 43 8.89 1.57 -3.91
N ALA A 44 8.36 0.49 -3.36
CA ALA A 44 7.81 0.47 -2.01
C ALA A 44 8.92 0.68 -0.95
N LEU A 45 10.06 -0.01 -1.05
CA LEU A 45 11.20 0.15 -0.15
C LEU A 45 11.73 1.60 -0.17
N LYS A 46 11.98 2.16 -1.36
CA LYS A 46 12.41 3.56 -1.51
C LYS A 46 11.42 4.53 -0.87
N HIS A 47 10.12 4.35 -1.09
CA HIS A 47 9.10 5.20 -0.49
C HIS A 47 9.09 5.10 1.04
N LEU A 48 9.26 3.89 1.60
CA LEU A 48 9.33 3.69 3.05
C LEU A 48 10.56 4.37 3.65
N ASP A 49 11.70 4.37 2.95
CA ASP A 49 12.91 5.11 3.35
C ASP A 49 12.69 6.62 3.34
N ASP A 50 12.04 7.13 2.30
CA ASP A 50 11.66 8.55 2.21
C ASP A 50 10.69 8.95 3.34
N VAL A 51 9.80 8.05 3.76
CA VAL A 51 8.92 8.29 4.92
C VAL A 51 9.71 8.33 6.22
N LEU A 52 10.69 7.46 6.42
CA LEU A 52 11.58 7.47 7.59
C LEU A 52 12.43 8.74 7.62
N ALA A 53 12.86 9.24 6.47
CA ALA A 53 13.59 10.50 6.30
C ALA A 53 12.68 11.75 6.29
N PHE A 54 11.36 11.60 6.50
CA PHE A 54 10.36 12.67 6.44
C PHE A 54 10.25 13.40 5.08
N LYS A 55 10.78 12.83 4.01
CA LYS A 55 10.68 13.35 2.64
C LYS A 55 9.36 12.99 1.96
N ALA A 56 8.78 11.85 2.33
CA ALA A 56 7.48 11.38 1.85
C ALA A 56 6.52 11.14 3.02
N VAL A 57 5.24 10.91 2.73
CA VAL A 57 4.20 10.72 3.74
C VAL A 57 3.34 9.52 3.40
N ILE A 58 2.87 8.79 4.42
CA ILE A 58 1.86 7.75 4.24
C ILE A 58 0.47 8.41 4.27
N PRO A 59 -0.34 8.25 3.19
CA PRO A 59 -1.71 8.75 3.16
C PRO A 59 -2.60 7.91 4.08
N PHE A 60 -3.42 8.59 4.89
CA PHE A 60 -4.40 7.94 5.77
C PHE A 60 -5.79 8.01 5.16
N VAL A 61 -6.31 6.85 4.78
CA VAL A 61 -7.59 6.73 4.07
C VAL A 61 -8.73 6.33 4.99
N LYS A 62 -8.56 5.28 5.78
CA LYS A 62 -9.60 4.73 6.67
C LYS A 62 -9.57 5.35 8.06
N TYR A 63 -8.38 5.49 8.64
CA TYR A 63 -8.20 5.94 10.02
C TYR A 63 -7.76 7.40 10.08
N THR A 64 -8.62 8.29 9.63
CA THR A 64 -8.35 9.73 9.45
C THR A 64 -8.68 10.60 10.65
N GLY A 65 -9.28 10.05 11.71
CA GLY A 65 -9.67 10.80 12.91
C GLY A 65 -8.47 11.42 13.62
N GLY A 66 -8.52 12.75 13.85
CA GLY A 66 -7.44 13.50 14.51
C GLY A 66 -6.18 13.69 13.65
N ILE A 67 -6.26 13.48 12.33
CA ILE A 67 -5.14 13.64 11.40
C ILE A 67 -5.32 14.92 10.58
N GLY A 68 -4.29 15.76 10.61
CA GLY A 68 -4.26 17.00 9.83
C GLY A 68 -3.90 16.78 8.36
N ARG A 69 -4.21 17.77 7.54
CA ARG A 69 -3.79 17.83 6.12
C ARG A 69 -2.30 18.13 6.01
N LYS A 70 -1.65 17.52 5.00
CA LYS A 70 -0.24 17.74 4.68
C LYS A 70 -0.07 17.92 3.17
N GLY A 71 0.69 18.93 2.75
CA GLY A 71 0.93 19.22 1.33
C GLY A 71 1.53 18.04 0.58
N MET A 72 2.42 17.26 1.19
CA MET A 72 3.00 16.04 0.62
C MET A 72 1.94 14.96 0.31
N ALA A 73 0.87 14.86 1.11
CA ALA A 73 -0.20 13.89 0.87
C ALA A 73 -1.02 14.24 -0.39
N LYS A 74 -1.07 15.53 -0.76
CA LYS A 74 -1.70 15.99 -1.99
C LYS A 74 -0.91 15.57 -3.24
N GLN A 75 0.43 15.59 -3.16
CA GLN A 75 1.29 15.14 -4.25
C GLN A 75 1.12 13.65 -4.53
N VAL A 76 1.09 12.83 -3.49
CA VAL A 76 0.88 11.37 -3.61
C VAL A 76 -0.39 11.03 -4.40
N GLY A 77 -1.46 11.80 -4.26
CA GLY A 77 -2.70 11.61 -5.02
C GLY A 77 -2.63 12.01 -6.49
N LYS A 78 -1.70 12.93 -6.87
CA LYS A 78 -1.53 13.38 -8.26
C LYS A 78 -0.78 12.36 -9.13
N ASP A 79 0.13 11.62 -8.54
CA ASP A 79 0.96 10.64 -9.26
C ASP A 79 0.23 9.31 -9.54
N GLY A 80 -1.12 9.30 -9.48
CA GLY A 80 -1.93 8.10 -9.68
C GLY A 80 -1.85 7.08 -8.56
N ALA A 81 -1.08 7.35 -7.49
CA ALA A 81 -1.04 6.55 -6.29
C ALA A 81 -2.31 6.76 -5.45
N LYS A 82 -2.56 5.84 -4.51
CA LYS A 82 -3.73 5.89 -3.62
C LYS A 82 -3.66 7.10 -2.69
N GLY A 83 -4.20 8.23 -3.15
CA GLY A 83 -4.28 9.47 -2.37
C GLY A 83 -5.21 9.36 -1.16
N ALA A 84 -5.05 10.25 -0.20
CA ALA A 84 -5.89 10.33 0.98
C ALA A 84 -7.05 11.30 0.78
N PRO A 85 -8.26 10.98 1.28
CA PRO A 85 -9.36 11.94 1.31
C PRO A 85 -8.96 13.18 2.11
N GLY A 86 -9.05 14.37 1.50
CA GLY A 86 -8.70 15.63 2.14
C GLY A 86 -7.22 15.79 2.47
N ASP A 87 -6.32 15.18 1.70
CA ASP A 87 -4.85 15.31 1.82
C ASP A 87 -4.30 14.96 3.22
N LYS A 88 -4.94 14.01 3.91
CA LYS A 88 -4.55 13.57 5.24
C LYS A 88 -3.41 12.57 5.18
N GLY A 89 -2.34 12.82 5.93
CA GLY A 89 -1.19 11.94 5.98
C GLY A 89 -0.33 12.14 7.21
N ARG A 90 0.46 11.12 7.54
CA ARG A 90 1.43 11.15 8.66
C ARG A 90 2.66 10.31 8.35
N TRP A 91 3.64 10.43 9.23
CA TRP A 91 4.88 9.64 9.25
C TRP A 91 4.82 8.63 10.41
N PRO A 92 4.27 7.43 10.21
CA PRO A 92 4.23 6.42 11.26
C PRO A 92 5.57 5.68 11.39
N VAL A 93 6.64 6.38 11.76
CA VAL A 93 8.04 5.91 11.77
C VAL A 93 8.18 4.49 12.30
N LYS A 94 7.66 4.21 13.52
CA LYS A 94 7.78 2.90 14.17
C LYS A 94 7.12 1.77 13.35
N ALA A 95 5.95 2.04 12.78
CA ALA A 95 5.24 1.04 11.97
C ALA A 95 5.90 0.87 10.59
N THR A 96 6.44 1.94 10.02
CA THR A 96 7.17 1.92 8.75
C THR A 96 8.45 1.10 8.86
N ALA A 97 9.24 1.26 9.93
CA ALA A 97 10.45 0.47 10.16
C ALA A 97 10.12 -1.04 10.22
N VAL A 98 9.18 -1.43 11.08
CA VAL A 98 8.78 -2.85 11.21
C VAL A 98 8.21 -3.42 9.90
N TYR A 99 7.45 -2.62 9.15
CA TYR A 99 6.91 -3.06 7.86
C TYR A 99 8.01 -3.21 6.81
N LYS A 100 9.01 -2.31 6.80
CA LYS A 100 10.17 -2.38 5.92
C LYS A 100 10.99 -3.65 6.19
N ASP A 101 11.27 -3.95 7.47
CA ASP A 101 12.03 -5.15 7.88
C ASP A 101 11.30 -6.43 7.40
N LEU A 102 9.97 -6.46 7.54
CA LEU A 102 9.18 -7.60 7.08
C LEU A 102 9.16 -7.71 5.55
N LEU A 103 9.15 -6.57 4.84
CA LEU A 103 9.22 -6.55 3.38
C LEU A 103 10.60 -7.04 2.90
N SER A 104 11.68 -6.63 3.55
CA SER A 104 13.05 -7.11 3.27
C SER A 104 13.17 -8.62 3.51
N ASN A 105 12.54 -9.14 4.56
CA ASN A 105 12.47 -10.60 4.79
C ASN A 105 11.72 -11.32 3.65
N ALA A 106 10.61 -10.73 3.14
CA ALA A 106 9.91 -11.30 2.01
C ALA A 106 10.76 -11.32 0.73
N VAL A 107 11.61 -10.31 0.52
CA VAL A 107 12.58 -10.25 -0.60
C VAL A 107 13.62 -11.35 -0.45
N ALA A 108 14.24 -11.50 0.72
CA ALA A 108 15.22 -12.56 0.97
C ALA A 108 14.61 -13.96 0.75
N ASN A 109 13.35 -14.16 1.15
CA ASN A 109 12.62 -15.40 0.86
C ASN A 109 12.36 -15.60 -0.65
N ALA A 110 12.23 -14.52 -1.43
CA ALA A 110 12.11 -14.59 -2.87
C ALA A 110 13.44 -14.98 -3.54
N GLU A 111 14.54 -14.37 -3.10
CA GLU A 111 15.89 -14.70 -3.54
C GLU A 111 16.23 -16.17 -3.29
N THR A 112 15.90 -16.70 -2.11
CA THR A 112 16.08 -18.13 -1.77
C THR A 112 15.29 -19.04 -2.70
N LYS A 113 14.18 -18.57 -3.26
CA LYS A 113 13.37 -19.29 -4.26
C LYS A 113 13.87 -19.10 -5.71
N GLY A 114 14.87 -18.27 -5.93
CA GLY A 114 15.39 -17.94 -7.26
C GLY A 114 14.46 -17.03 -8.08
N LEU A 115 13.60 -16.23 -7.41
CA LEU A 115 12.71 -15.28 -8.08
C LEU A 115 13.45 -13.99 -8.42
N ASP A 116 13.10 -13.37 -9.54
CA ASP A 116 13.67 -12.09 -9.94
C ASP A 116 13.15 -10.94 -9.06
N VAL A 117 14.07 -10.33 -8.30
CA VAL A 117 13.77 -9.26 -7.35
C VAL A 117 13.26 -7.98 -8.03
N GLU A 118 13.68 -7.70 -9.27
CA GLU A 118 13.30 -6.48 -9.98
C GLU A 118 11.83 -6.50 -10.42
N ASN A 119 11.32 -7.69 -10.69
CA ASN A 119 9.97 -7.94 -11.17
C ASN A 119 8.98 -8.31 -10.06
N LEU A 120 9.40 -8.23 -8.78
CA LEU A 120 8.52 -8.48 -7.67
C LEU A 120 7.51 -7.34 -7.43
N VAL A 121 6.26 -7.72 -7.26
CA VAL A 121 5.14 -6.84 -6.92
C VAL A 121 4.47 -7.31 -5.64
N ILE A 122 4.05 -6.39 -4.79
CA ILE A 122 3.29 -6.68 -3.58
C ILE A 122 1.85 -7.04 -3.98
N SER A 123 1.58 -8.32 -4.19
CA SER A 123 0.25 -8.82 -4.60
C SER A 123 -0.74 -8.76 -3.45
N HIS A 124 -0.31 -9.15 -2.25
CA HIS A 124 -1.15 -9.18 -1.06
C HIS A 124 -0.43 -8.55 0.12
N ALA A 125 -1.12 -7.65 0.80
CA ALA A 125 -0.69 -7.07 2.07
C ALA A 125 -1.92 -6.93 2.96
N GLN A 126 -1.93 -7.66 4.06
CA GLN A 126 -3.02 -7.66 5.02
C GLN A 126 -2.51 -7.43 6.42
N VAL A 127 -3.29 -6.70 7.19
CA VAL A 127 -3.00 -6.41 8.60
C VAL A 127 -4.21 -6.77 9.44
N ASN A 128 -4.01 -7.65 10.41
CA ASN A 128 -5.02 -8.10 11.35
C ASN A 128 -4.71 -7.58 12.77
N ARG A 129 -5.73 -7.49 13.61
CA ARG A 129 -5.55 -7.12 15.02
C ARG A 129 -5.03 -8.32 15.79
N ALA A 130 -4.00 -8.10 16.60
CA ALA A 130 -3.55 -9.06 17.60
C ALA A 130 -4.25 -8.83 18.94
N PRO A 131 -4.24 -9.81 19.86
CA PRO A 131 -4.78 -9.65 21.20
C PRO A 131 -4.21 -8.40 21.88
N PRO A 132 -5.07 -7.52 22.43
CA PRO A 132 -4.62 -6.28 23.05
C PRO A 132 -3.87 -6.56 24.35
N GLY A 133 -2.73 -5.88 24.53
CA GLY A 133 -2.02 -5.92 25.81
C GLY A 133 -2.82 -5.20 26.89
N ARG A 134 -3.15 -5.92 27.96
CA ARG A 134 -3.97 -5.41 29.05
C ARG A 134 -3.12 -4.62 30.04
N ARG A 135 -3.31 -3.30 30.08
CA ARG A 135 -2.81 -2.41 31.14
C ARG A 135 -3.95 -1.55 31.66
N ARG A 136 -3.82 -1.08 32.89
CA ARG A 136 -4.81 -0.25 33.58
C ARG A 136 -4.21 1.09 33.94
N THR A 137 -5.02 2.14 33.97
CA THR A 137 -4.68 3.44 34.55
C THR A 137 -5.62 3.71 35.72
N TYR A 138 -5.08 4.24 36.79
CA TYR A 138 -5.86 4.65 37.96
C TYR A 138 -6.21 6.13 37.82
N ARG A 139 -7.45 6.47 38.15
CA ARG A 139 -8.02 7.81 38.11
C ARG A 139 -8.52 8.22 39.49
N ALA A 140 -8.87 9.51 39.65
CA ALA A 140 -9.47 10.01 40.88
C ALA A 140 -10.71 9.19 41.28
N HIS A 141 -11.00 9.15 42.57
CA HIS A 141 -12.14 8.42 43.17
C HIS A 141 -12.09 6.89 42.93
N GLY A 142 -10.89 6.31 42.87
CA GLY A 142 -10.72 4.85 42.72
C GLY A 142 -11.13 4.30 41.34
N ARG A 143 -11.41 5.15 40.36
CA ARG A 143 -11.79 4.69 39.02
C ARG A 143 -10.60 4.08 38.29
N ILE A 144 -10.83 2.96 37.62
CA ILE A 144 -9.83 2.26 36.82
C ILE A 144 -10.19 2.41 35.34
N GLY A 145 -9.27 2.99 34.56
CA GLY A 145 -9.40 3.13 33.12
C GLY A 145 -8.60 2.07 32.36
N LYS A 146 -9.08 1.69 31.18
CA LYS A 146 -8.37 0.80 30.28
C LYS A 146 -7.20 1.53 29.61
N TYR A 147 -6.00 0.95 29.68
CA TYR A 147 -4.80 1.42 28.96
C TYR A 147 -4.19 0.28 28.14
N ALA A 148 -4.93 -0.15 27.12
CA ALA A 148 -4.56 -1.31 26.30
C ALA A 148 -3.72 -0.89 25.07
N SER A 149 -2.68 -1.68 24.77
CA SER A 149 -1.99 -1.60 23.48
C SER A 149 -2.82 -2.27 22.37
N GLN A 150 -2.58 -1.89 21.12
CA GLN A 150 -3.27 -2.44 19.94
C GLN A 150 -2.23 -3.02 18.96
N PRO A 151 -1.66 -4.20 19.27
CA PRO A 151 -0.68 -4.83 18.40
C PRO A 151 -1.31 -5.33 17.10
N ALA A 152 -0.47 -5.70 16.14
CA ALA A 152 -0.91 -6.13 14.82
C ALA A 152 -0.21 -7.42 14.37
N HIS A 153 -0.90 -8.16 13.53
CA HIS A 153 -0.34 -9.20 12.66
C HIS A 153 -0.24 -8.61 11.26
N ILE A 154 0.89 -8.80 10.59
CA ILE A 154 1.11 -8.33 9.22
C ILE A 154 1.44 -9.54 8.35
N GLU A 155 0.78 -9.64 7.20
CA GLU A 155 1.03 -10.65 6.17
C GLU A 155 1.34 -9.95 4.86
N ILE A 156 2.44 -10.36 4.21
CA ILE A 156 2.88 -9.83 2.91
C ILE A 156 3.11 -11.00 1.98
N MET A 157 2.63 -10.90 0.76
CA MET A 157 2.96 -11.81 -0.33
C MET A 157 3.48 -11.00 -1.51
N LEU A 158 4.61 -11.43 -2.04
CA LEU A 158 5.21 -10.90 -3.24
C LEU A 158 4.96 -11.90 -4.37
N LYS A 159 4.61 -11.40 -5.53
CA LYS A 159 4.43 -12.19 -6.75
C LYS A 159 5.38 -11.66 -7.81
N GLU A 160 6.08 -12.55 -8.46
CA GLU A 160 6.83 -12.22 -9.66
C GLU A 160 5.84 -11.96 -10.81
N VAL A 161 5.95 -10.78 -11.41
CA VAL A 161 5.19 -10.43 -12.61
C VAL A 161 6.16 -10.52 -13.77
N PRO A 162 5.91 -11.36 -14.78
CA PRO A 162 6.76 -11.37 -15.96
C PRO A 162 6.81 -9.96 -16.54
N GLU A 163 7.95 -9.61 -17.12
CA GLU A 163 8.09 -8.35 -17.86
C GLU A 163 6.91 -8.21 -18.81
N GLY A 164 6.34 -7.02 -18.82
CA GLY A 164 5.07 -6.79 -19.53
C GLY A 164 5.18 -7.29 -20.96
N VAL A 165 4.18 -8.01 -21.40
CA VAL A 165 3.98 -8.27 -22.83
C VAL A 165 4.14 -6.93 -23.53
N GLU A 166 5.10 -6.82 -24.46
CA GLU A 166 5.22 -5.66 -25.32
C GLU A 166 3.82 -5.31 -25.82
N LYS A 167 3.43 -4.05 -25.66
CA LYS A 167 2.15 -3.63 -26.23
C LYS A 167 2.20 -4.04 -27.68
N ALA A 168 1.23 -4.85 -28.12
CA ALA A 168 1.06 -5.13 -29.51
C ALA A 168 1.12 -3.77 -30.24
N ASP A 169 2.03 -3.66 -31.21
CA ASP A 169 2.19 -2.46 -32.01
C ASP A 169 0.80 -1.98 -32.41
N ASP A 170 0.51 -0.72 -32.11
CA ASP A 170 -0.82 -0.12 -32.14
C ASP A 170 -1.57 -0.43 -33.45
N GLU A 171 -2.23 -1.56 -33.53
CA GLU A 171 -3.52 -1.58 -34.21
C GLU A 171 -4.41 -0.67 -33.36
N ALA A 172 -4.59 0.55 -33.84
CA ALA A 172 -5.24 1.63 -33.15
C ALA A 172 -6.55 1.13 -32.54
N ALA A 173 -6.54 0.89 -31.22
CA ALA A 173 -7.73 0.51 -30.51
C ALA A 173 -8.83 1.50 -30.93
N PRO A 174 -10.00 1.04 -31.37
CA PRO A 174 -11.03 1.93 -31.91
C PRO A 174 -11.31 3.02 -30.89
N VAL A 175 -10.92 4.25 -31.23
CA VAL A 175 -11.11 5.42 -30.36
C VAL A 175 -12.59 5.49 -30.04
N LYS A 176 -12.96 5.27 -28.78
CA LYS A 176 -14.35 5.41 -28.33
C LYS A 176 -14.80 6.84 -28.59
N ILE A 177 -15.47 7.05 -29.73
CA ILE A 177 -15.95 8.35 -30.14
C ILE A 177 -17.09 8.74 -29.19
N THR A 178 -16.85 9.72 -28.32
CA THR A 178 -17.90 10.27 -27.47
C THR A 178 -18.95 10.97 -28.33
N LYS A 179 -20.19 11.06 -27.85
CA LYS A 179 -21.28 11.79 -28.53
C LYS A 179 -20.87 13.21 -28.95
N LYS A 180 -20.06 13.89 -28.13
CA LYS A 180 -19.51 15.22 -28.41
C LYS A 180 -18.53 15.21 -29.60
N MET A 181 -17.63 14.24 -29.66
CA MET A 181 -16.69 14.09 -30.79
C MET A 181 -17.43 13.69 -32.07
N ALA A 182 -18.43 12.83 -31.98
CA ALA A 182 -19.25 12.47 -33.13
C ALA A 182 -20.04 13.68 -33.67
N ALA A 183 -20.55 14.53 -32.79
CA ALA A 183 -21.22 15.78 -33.19
C ALA A 183 -20.24 16.75 -33.85
N GLN A 184 -19.04 16.93 -33.33
CA GLN A 184 -18.02 17.78 -33.93
C GLN A 184 -17.58 17.31 -35.32
N ARG A 185 -17.50 15.99 -35.56
CA ARG A 185 -17.19 15.42 -36.89
C ARG A 185 -18.30 15.63 -37.93
N ARG A 186 -19.56 15.82 -37.48
CA ARG A 186 -20.69 16.14 -38.39
C ARG A 186 -20.65 17.56 -38.94
N PHE A 187 -20.00 18.48 -38.23
CA PHE A 187 -19.77 19.83 -38.70
C PHE A 187 -18.45 19.91 -39.52
N VAL A 188 -18.44 19.30 -40.70
CA VAL A 188 -17.41 19.59 -41.69
C VAL A 188 -17.61 21.04 -42.08
N LYS A 189 -16.61 21.90 -41.84
CA LYS A 189 -16.60 23.27 -42.37
C LYS A 189 -16.63 23.21 -43.88
N THR A 190 -17.79 23.31 -44.45
CA THR A 190 -17.96 23.59 -45.89
C THR A 190 -17.51 25.03 -46.11
N GLY A 191 -16.31 25.21 -46.65
CA GLY A 191 -15.79 26.53 -47.01
C GLY A 191 -14.38 26.80 -46.55
N ALA A 192 -13.43 26.09 -47.10
CA ALA A 192 -12.07 26.57 -47.30
C ALA A 192 -11.69 26.22 -48.76
N LYS A 193 -11.95 27.16 -49.64
CA LYS A 193 -11.19 27.28 -50.90
C LYS A 193 -9.84 27.88 -50.57
#